data_536211accb56d21d69783649813b4d90
#
_entry.id   536211accb56d21d69783649813b4d90
#
_cell.length_a   1.000
_cell.length_b   1.000
_cell.length_c   1.000
_cell.angle_alpha   90.00
_cell.angle_beta   90.00
_cell.angle_gamma   90.00
#
_symmetry.space_group_name_H-M   'P 1'
#
loop_
_entity.id
_entity.type
_entity.pdbx_description
1 polymer ?
#
loop_
_entity_poly.entity_id
_entity_poly.type
_entity_poly.pdbx_seq_one_letter_code
_entity_poly.pdbx_strand_id
1 'polypeptide(L)'
;MKAMYTHKIINENGGQLKDAIGIGEDQLREAAKSAVCKINIDSDGRLAMTAAIRKVFHDKPAEFDPRKYLGPARDWLKELYMRKNREVLGSAGHAFDK
;
A
#
# COMPACT_ATOMS: atom_id res chain seq x y z
N MET A 1 -1.81 5.80 -1.09
CA MET A 1 -0.37 5.88 -0.80
C MET A 1 0.42 5.25 -1.93
N LYS A 2 1.41 5.93 -2.46
CA LYS A 2 2.25 5.42 -3.55
C LYS A 2 3.40 4.61 -2.97
N ALA A 3 3.86 3.58 -3.71
CA ALA A 3 4.97 2.72 -3.28
C ALA A 3 6.25 3.51 -2.94
N MET A 4 6.55 4.58 -3.66
CA MET A 4 7.70 5.45 -3.37
C MET A 4 7.63 6.08 -1.99
N TYR A 5 6.45 6.48 -1.54
CA TYR A 5 6.27 7.04 -0.21
C TYR A 5 6.49 5.98 0.89
N THR A 6 6.02 4.76 0.68
CA THR A 6 6.22 3.68 1.66
C THR A 6 7.69 3.31 1.79
N HIS A 7 8.45 3.26 0.70
CA HIS A 7 9.89 3.08 0.72
C HIS A 7 10.58 4.15 1.57
N LYS A 8 10.25 5.39 1.31
CA LYS A 8 10.81 6.53 2.03
C LYS A 8 10.50 6.44 3.52
N ILE A 9 9.25 6.18 3.87
CA ILE A 9 8.82 6.06 5.26
C ILE A 9 9.56 4.92 5.96
N ILE A 10 9.67 3.76 5.31
CA ILE A 10 10.38 2.61 5.88
C ILE A 10 11.85 2.97 6.16
N ASN A 11 12.52 3.59 5.21
CA ASN A 11 13.94 3.93 5.36
C ASN A 11 14.16 5.04 6.39
N GLU A 12 13.28 6.02 6.45
CA GLU A 12 13.33 7.09 7.46
C GLU A 12 13.07 6.56 8.87
N ASN A 13 12.40 5.43 9.01
CA ASN A 13 12.04 4.83 10.30
C ASN A 13 12.84 3.55 10.58
N GLY A 14 14.09 3.52 10.18
CA GLY A 14 15.05 2.48 10.52
C GLY A 14 15.17 1.33 9.53
N GLY A 15 14.46 1.37 8.42
CA GLY A 15 14.57 0.37 7.36
C GLY A 15 15.77 0.62 6.46
N GLN A 16 16.12 -0.40 5.70
CA GLN A 16 17.22 -0.36 4.73
C GLN A 16 16.77 -1.04 3.43
N LEU A 17 15.66 -0.58 2.88
CA LEU A 17 15.18 -1.09 1.61
C LEU A 17 16.01 -0.52 0.47
N LYS A 18 16.39 -1.40 -0.45
CA LYS A 18 16.94 -1.00 -1.74
C LYS A 18 15.78 -0.58 -2.64
N ASP A 19 16.08 0.22 -3.66
CA ASP A 19 15.07 0.63 -4.62
C ASP A 19 14.39 -0.59 -5.23
N ALA A 20 13.10 -0.71 -5.01
CA ALA A 20 12.28 -1.72 -5.67
C ALA A 20 11.55 -1.04 -6.82
N ILE A 21 11.68 -1.60 -8.00
CA ILE A 21 10.99 -1.12 -9.19
C ILE A 21 9.79 -2.02 -9.39
N GLY A 22 8.60 -1.46 -9.16
CA GLY A 22 7.36 -2.11 -9.51
C GLY A 22 6.77 -1.55 -10.80
N ILE A 23 5.60 -2.04 -11.17
CA ILE A 23 4.84 -1.49 -12.29
C ILE A 23 4.25 -0.16 -11.85
N GLY A 24 4.47 0.90 -12.63
CA GLY A 24 3.93 2.22 -12.34
C GLY A 24 2.41 2.25 -12.34
N GLU A 25 1.81 3.13 -11.54
CA GLU A 25 0.35 3.25 -11.46
C GLU A 25 -0.28 3.64 -12.80
N ASP A 26 0.41 4.46 -13.60
CA ASP A 26 -0.08 4.85 -14.92
C ASP A 26 -0.20 3.65 -15.85
N GLN A 27 0.79 2.75 -15.82
CA GLN A 27 0.75 1.51 -16.60
C GLN A 27 -0.38 0.59 -16.13
N LEU A 28 -0.58 0.48 -14.82
CA LEU A 28 -1.69 -0.32 -14.27
C LEU A 28 -3.04 0.25 -14.66
N ARG A 29 -3.19 1.57 -14.63
CA ARG A 29 -4.43 2.24 -15.02
C ARG A 29 -4.75 2.00 -16.48
N GLU A 30 -3.76 2.10 -17.37
CA GLU A 30 -3.92 1.82 -18.79
C GLU A 30 -4.23 0.34 -19.03
N ALA A 31 -3.57 -0.57 -18.33
CA ALA A 31 -3.86 -1.99 -18.41
C ALA A 31 -5.30 -2.31 -17.97
N ALA A 32 -5.79 -1.65 -16.92
CA ALA A 32 -7.15 -1.84 -16.44
C ALA A 32 -8.22 -1.41 -17.45
N LYS A 33 -7.91 -0.48 -18.33
CA LYS A 33 -8.81 -0.04 -19.40
C LYS A 33 -8.82 -0.97 -20.60
N SER A 34 -7.86 -1.90 -20.70
CA SER A 34 -7.71 -2.86 -21.79
C SER A 34 -8.40 -4.18 -21.44
N ALA A 35 -8.04 -5.26 -22.14
CA ALA A 35 -8.61 -6.61 -21.93
C ALA A 35 -8.03 -7.33 -20.71
N VAL A 36 -7.30 -6.64 -19.84
CA VAL A 36 -6.72 -7.24 -18.63
C VAL A 36 -7.83 -7.49 -17.60
N CYS A 37 -8.02 -8.75 -17.24
CA CYS A 37 -9.07 -9.18 -16.30
C CYS A 37 -8.58 -9.35 -14.87
N LYS A 38 -7.26 -9.40 -14.67
CA LYS A 38 -6.66 -9.61 -13.34
C LYS A 38 -5.35 -8.86 -13.19
N ILE A 39 -5.23 -8.16 -12.07
CA ILE A 39 -4.00 -7.47 -11.68
C ILE A 39 -3.66 -7.90 -10.25
N ASN A 40 -2.42 -8.36 -10.03
CA ASN A 40 -1.93 -8.72 -8.71
C ASN A 40 -1.32 -7.50 -8.03
N ILE A 41 -1.78 -7.20 -6.82
CA ILE A 41 -1.28 -6.10 -6.01
C ILE A 41 -0.90 -6.68 -4.64
N ASP A 42 0.37 -7.03 -4.45
CA ASP A 42 0.84 -7.60 -3.19
C ASP A 42 1.96 -6.78 -2.56
N SER A 43 2.99 -6.44 -3.33
CA SER A 43 4.17 -5.72 -2.81
C SER A 43 3.80 -4.37 -2.20
N ASP A 44 2.89 -3.63 -2.81
CA ASP A 44 2.43 -2.34 -2.27
C ASP A 44 1.75 -2.51 -0.92
N GLY A 45 0.96 -3.56 -0.74
CA GLY A 45 0.33 -3.88 0.54
C GLY A 45 1.35 -4.21 1.62
N ARG A 46 2.34 -5.03 1.30
CA ARG A 46 3.43 -5.38 2.21
C ARG A 46 4.23 -4.16 2.62
N LEU A 47 4.54 -3.29 1.66
CA LEU A 47 5.27 -2.04 1.92
C LEU A 47 4.46 -1.11 2.81
N ALA A 48 3.17 -0.95 2.56
CA ALA A 48 2.29 -0.08 3.36
C ALA A 48 2.21 -0.57 4.81
N MET A 49 2.01 -1.86 5.04
CA MET A 49 1.99 -2.43 6.38
C MET A 49 3.32 -2.24 7.10
N THR A 50 4.41 -2.55 6.43
CA THR A 50 5.76 -2.41 6.99
C THR A 50 6.06 -0.95 7.34
N ALA A 51 5.68 -0.02 6.49
CA ALA A 51 5.88 1.41 6.73
C ALA A 51 5.12 1.87 7.99
N ALA A 52 3.86 1.45 8.14
CA ALA A 52 3.05 1.81 9.30
C ALA A 52 3.64 1.24 10.59
N ILE A 53 4.05 -0.02 10.57
CA ILE A 53 4.62 -0.69 11.74
C ILE A 53 5.96 -0.04 12.15
N ARG A 54 6.84 0.19 11.19
CA ARG A 54 8.12 0.85 11.47
C ARG A 54 7.95 2.26 12.01
N LYS A 55 6.97 2.99 11.49
CA LYS A 55 6.67 4.34 11.97
C LYS A 55 6.27 4.30 13.45
N VAL A 56 5.41 3.37 13.84
CA VAL A 56 5.00 3.21 15.25
C VAL A 56 6.21 2.90 16.13
N PHE A 57 7.05 1.95 15.74
CA PHE A 57 8.22 1.58 16.52
C PHE A 57 9.27 2.68 16.60
N HIS A 58 9.40 3.48 15.56
CA HIS A 58 10.31 4.62 15.57
C HIS A 58 9.80 5.75 16.48
N ASP A 59 8.50 6.07 16.37
CA ASP A 59 7.89 7.15 17.15
C ASP A 59 7.68 6.76 18.61
N LYS A 60 7.43 5.47 18.87
CA LYS A 60 7.15 4.91 20.19
C LYS A 60 7.98 3.65 20.40
N PRO A 61 9.30 3.77 20.65
CA PRO A 61 10.18 2.60 20.70
C PRO A 61 9.87 1.61 21.83
N ALA A 62 9.13 2.03 22.85
CA ALA A 62 8.72 1.14 23.94
C ALA A 62 7.40 0.40 23.68
N GLU A 63 6.76 0.63 22.55
CA GLU A 63 5.47 0.02 22.24
C GLU A 63 5.63 -1.47 21.94
N PHE A 64 4.85 -2.31 22.60
CA PHE A 64 4.84 -3.75 22.41
C PHE A 64 3.44 -4.36 22.27
N ASP A 65 2.40 -3.54 22.32
CA ASP A 65 1.03 -4.03 22.12
C ASP A 65 0.72 -4.13 20.61
N PRO A 66 0.47 -5.36 20.08
CA PRO A 66 0.18 -5.53 18.66
C PRO A 66 -0.98 -4.66 18.15
N ARG A 67 -1.96 -4.37 18.97
CA ARG A 67 -3.09 -3.51 18.57
C ARG A 67 -2.63 -2.09 18.23
N LYS A 68 -1.55 -1.63 18.83
CA LYS A 68 -1.02 -0.27 18.64
C LYS A 68 -0.21 -0.12 17.35
N TYR A 69 0.32 -1.20 16.80
CA TYR A 69 1.04 -1.14 15.53
C TYR A 69 0.32 -1.88 14.40
N LEU A 70 -0.47 -2.91 14.67
CA LEU A 70 -1.25 -3.58 13.62
C LEU A 70 -2.51 -2.80 13.23
N GLY A 71 -3.09 -2.03 14.16
CA GLY A 71 -4.22 -1.14 13.85
C GLY A 71 -3.89 -0.14 12.75
N PRO A 72 -2.86 0.70 12.94
CA PRO A 72 -2.40 1.61 11.88
C PRO A 72 -2.01 0.89 10.58
N ALA A 73 -1.36 -0.29 10.67
CA ALA A 73 -1.01 -1.08 9.49
C ALA A 73 -2.25 -1.48 8.70
N ARG A 74 -3.30 -1.93 9.38
CA ARG A 74 -4.58 -2.27 8.75
C ARG A 74 -5.22 -1.05 8.08
N ASP A 75 -5.21 0.09 8.75
CA ASP A 75 -5.81 1.31 8.23
C ASP A 75 -5.10 1.79 6.96
N TRP A 76 -3.77 1.75 6.95
CA TRP A 76 -2.98 2.11 5.76
C TRP A 76 -3.23 1.15 4.61
N LEU A 77 -3.37 -0.15 4.90
CA LEU A 77 -3.67 -1.15 3.89
C LEU A 77 -5.07 -0.91 3.29
N LYS A 78 -6.05 -0.63 4.14
CA LYS A 78 -7.41 -0.30 3.71
C LYS A 78 -7.42 0.91 2.78
N GLU A 79 -6.76 1.99 3.15
CA GLU A 79 -6.66 3.19 2.32
C GLU A 79 -5.97 2.91 0.98
N LEU A 80 -4.90 2.11 1.01
CA LEU A 80 -4.20 1.71 -0.21
C LEU A 80 -5.15 1.01 -1.18
N TYR A 81 -5.90 0.02 -0.71
CA TYR A 81 -6.80 -0.74 -1.57
C TYR A 81 -7.99 0.09 -2.04
N MET A 82 -8.54 0.94 -1.19
CA MET A 82 -9.60 1.86 -1.60
C MET A 82 -9.12 2.79 -2.71
N ARG A 83 -7.91 3.32 -2.58
CA ARG A 83 -7.30 4.18 -3.58
C ARG A 83 -7.04 3.42 -4.89
N LYS A 84 -6.51 2.18 -4.81
CA LYS A 84 -6.28 1.35 -5.99
C LYS A 84 -7.58 1.07 -6.73
N ASN A 85 -8.66 0.75 -6.02
CA ASN A 85 -9.97 0.49 -6.64
C ASN A 85 -10.53 1.74 -7.30
N ARG A 86 -10.35 2.90 -6.69
CA ARG A 86 -10.92 4.17 -7.17
C ARG A 86 -10.09 4.79 -8.30
N GLU A 87 -8.77 4.87 -8.12
CA GLU A 87 -7.91 5.69 -8.97
C GLU A 87 -7.13 4.89 -10.02
N VAL A 88 -6.92 3.61 -9.80
CA VAL A 88 -6.11 2.77 -10.71
C VAL A 88 -6.99 1.78 -11.46
N LEU A 89 -7.73 0.93 -10.76
CA LEU A 89 -8.54 -0.12 -11.37
C LEU A 89 -9.90 0.40 -11.88
N GLY A 90 -10.39 1.50 -11.32
CA GLY A 90 -11.67 2.08 -11.71
C GLY A 90 -12.87 1.23 -11.30
N SER A 91 -12.71 0.32 -10.34
CA SER A 91 -13.78 -0.61 -9.92
C SER A 91 -14.69 -0.06 -8.83
N ALA A 92 -14.32 1.06 -8.20
CA ALA A 92 -15.13 1.64 -7.14
C ALA A 92 -16.52 2.06 -7.69
N GLY A 93 -17.57 1.72 -6.97
CA GLY A 93 -18.95 2.03 -7.38
C GLY A 93 -19.55 1.00 -8.33
N HIS A 94 -18.83 -0.04 -8.73
CA HIS A 94 -19.30 -1.03 -9.71
C HIS A 94 -19.56 -2.42 -9.10
N ALA A 95 -19.73 -2.53 -7.78
CA ALA A 95 -19.89 -3.80 -7.10
C ALA A 95 -21.10 -4.63 -7.59
N PHE A 96 -22.14 -3.98 -8.08
CA PHE A 96 -23.38 -4.62 -8.54
C PHE A 96 -23.56 -4.58 -10.06
N ASP A 97 -22.55 -4.13 -10.79
CA ASP A 97 -22.60 -4.15 -12.25
C ASP A 97 -22.52 -5.61 -12.76
N LYS A 98 -23.27 -5.89 -13.81
CA LYS A 98 -23.30 -7.21 -14.44
C LYS A 98 -22.55 -7.22 -15.75
#